data_91c6b1fceea25f67e65f59f7f0d6a8a4
#
_entry.id   91c6b1fceea25f67e65f59f7f0d6a8a4
#
_cell.length_a   1.000
_cell.length_b   1.000
_cell.length_c   1.000
_cell.angle_alpha   90.00
_cell.angle_beta   90.00
_cell.angle_gamma   90.00
#
_symmetry.space_group_name_H-M   'P 1'
#
loop_
_entity.id
_entity.type
_entity.pdbx_description
1 polymer ?
#
loop_
_entity_poly.entity_id
_entity_poly.type
_entity_poly.pdbx_seq_one_letter_code
_entity_poly.pdbx_strand_id
1 'polypeptide(L)'
;MPGMWYRIFGRSEALVPPAELVEHLHATGLPVEPHFRGDDLGWTHGEFRLPGLNTPVSLDRYLASVDDIRDDLNAHAAVLETCDYSPNHGSLMAHVALTQQLVVLRKPVDASDEIVLDRILIETCRYLTARIDGVYQIDGEGWFAADGMLLLQEY
;
A
#
# COMPACT_ATOMS: atom_id res chain seq x y z
N MET A 1 -4.11 -6.30 15.08
CA MET A 1 -3.42 -7.46 14.47
C MET A 1 -2.37 -6.97 13.48
N PRO A 2 -1.11 -7.40 13.63
CA PRO A 2 -0.06 -7.03 12.67
C PRO A 2 -0.45 -7.46 11.26
N GLY A 3 -0.12 -6.62 10.27
CA GLY A 3 -0.34 -6.95 8.86
C GLY A 3 -1.76 -6.79 8.33
N MET A 4 -2.67 -6.17 9.06
CA MET A 4 -4.03 -5.88 8.56
C MET A 4 -4.06 -4.69 7.60
N TRP A 5 -3.23 -3.70 7.85
CA TRP A 5 -3.17 -2.47 7.05
C TRP A 5 -1.83 -2.39 6.35
N TYR A 6 -1.88 -2.13 5.06
CA TYR A 6 -0.73 -1.93 4.19
C TYR A 6 -0.88 -0.56 3.55
N ARG A 7 0.17 0.25 3.59
CA ARG A 7 0.14 1.62 3.06
C ARG A 7 1.30 1.84 2.11
N ILE A 8 1.02 2.49 0.98
CA ILE A 8 2.04 2.85 0.00
C ILE A 8 2.10 4.37 -0.05
N PHE A 9 3.27 4.91 0.23
CA PHE A 9 3.52 6.36 0.25
C PHE A 9 4.30 6.71 -1.00
N GLY A 10 3.62 7.27 -2.00
CA GLY A 10 4.23 7.62 -3.29
C GLY A 10 4.49 9.10 -3.42
N ARG A 11 5.70 9.46 -3.86
CA ARG A 11 6.04 10.86 -4.16
C ARG A 11 5.55 11.31 -5.53
N SER A 12 4.98 10.41 -6.31
CA SER A 12 4.40 10.69 -7.63
C SER A 12 2.89 10.54 -7.59
N GLU A 13 2.17 11.41 -8.32
CA GLU A 13 0.73 11.30 -8.55
C GLU A 13 0.37 10.37 -9.70
N ALA A 14 1.34 9.68 -10.29
CA ALA A 14 1.13 8.84 -11.46
C ALA A 14 0.00 7.83 -11.21
N LEU A 15 -0.92 7.74 -12.17
CA LEU A 15 -2.00 6.77 -12.13
C LEU A 15 -1.51 5.44 -12.67
N VAL A 16 -1.64 4.39 -11.84
CA VAL A 16 -1.45 3.02 -12.30
C VAL A 16 -2.82 2.48 -12.69
N PRO A 17 -3.06 2.17 -13.98
CA PRO A 17 -4.36 1.64 -14.38
C PRO A 17 -4.67 0.32 -13.68
N PRO A 18 -5.90 0.10 -13.21
CA PRO A 18 -6.27 -1.16 -12.57
C PRO A 18 -5.99 -2.39 -13.45
N ALA A 19 -6.23 -2.29 -14.76
CA ALA A 19 -5.98 -3.40 -15.68
C ALA A 19 -4.50 -3.82 -15.71
N GLU A 20 -3.58 -2.85 -15.60
CA GLU A 20 -2.14 -3.12 -15.58
C GLU A 20 -1.74 -3.86 -14.30
N LEU A 21 -2.26 -3.42 -13.16
CA LEU A 21 -2.02 -4.08 -11.88
C LEU A 21 -2.56 -5.51 -11.87
N VAL A 22 -3.78 -5.69 -12.37
CA VAL A 22 -4.42 -7.01 -12.45
C VAL A 22 -3.66 -7.95 -13.37
N GLU A 23 -3.21 -7.45 -14.52
CA GLU A 23 -2.38 -8.23 -15.45
C GLU A 23 -1.10 -8.71 -14.76
N HIS A 24 -0.45 -7.85 -13.99
CA HIS A 24 0.74 -8.22 -13.23
C HIS A 24 0.43 -9.34 -12.21
N LEU A 25 -0.67 -9.20 -11.45
CA LEU A 25 -1.07 -10.20 -10.47
C LEU A 25 -1.41 -11.55 -11.13
N HIS A 26 -2.14 -11.54 -12.25
CA HIS A 26 -2.44 -12.75 -13.00
C HIS A 26 -1.18 -13.41 -13.53
N ALA A 27 -0.21 -12.62 -14.00
CA ALA A 27 1.07 -13.14 -14.51
C ALA A 27 1.89 -13.84 -13.42
N THR A 28 1.68 -13.49 -12.15
CA THR A 28 2.32 -14.14 -11.01
C THR A 28 1.51 -15.30 -10.45
N GLY A 29 0.40 -15.67 -11.12
CA GLY A 29 -0.44 -16.81 -10.71
C GLY A 29 -1.46 -16.49 -9.63
N LEU A 30 -1.75 -15.20 -9.40
CA LEU A 30 -2.69 -14.77 -8.37
C LEU A 30 -4.07 -14.49 -8.99
N PRO A 31 -5.11 -15.28 -8.66
CA PRO A 31 -6.40 -15.26 -9.36
C PRO A 31 -7.35 -14.20 -8.79
N VAL A 32 -6.98 -12.93 -8.88
CA VAL A 32 -7.82 -11.84 -8.37
C VAL A 32 -8.91 -11.46 -9.38
N GLU A 33 -10.10 -11.15 -8.88
CA GLU A 33 -11.19 -10.56 -9.65
C GLU A 33 -11.33 -9.09 -9.23
N PRO A 34 -11.05 -8.12 -10.12
CA PRO A 34 -11.03 -6.72 -9.76
C PRO A 34 -12.40 -6.05 -9.88
N HIS A 35 -12.67 -5.13 -8.95
CA HIS A 35 -13.80 -4.22 -9.01
C HIS A 35 -13.32 -2.84 -8.59
N PHE A 36 -13.12 -1.94 -9.56
CA PHE A 36 -12.60 -0.59 -9.31
C PHE A 36 -13.63 0.47 -9.71
N ARG A 37 -13.62 1.58 -8.97
CA ARG A 37 -14.41 2.78 -9.27
C ARG A 37 -13.57 4.01 -8.99
N GLY A 38 -13.93 5.14 -9.60
CA GLY A 38 -13.20 6.38 -9.42
C GLY A 38 -13.88 7.54 -10.10
N ASP A 39 -13.09 8.57 -10.38
CA ASP A 39 -13.51 9.81 -11.00
C ASP A 39 -12.53 10.20 -12.12
N ASP A 40 -12.57 11.47 -12.53
CA ASP A 40 -11.72 11.99 -13.61
C ASP A 40 -10.21 11.90 -13.30
N LEU A 41 -9.85 11.79 -12.03
CA LEU A 41 -8.44 11.70 -11.60
C LEU A 41 -7.95 10.25 -11.47
N GLY A 42 -8.78 9.30 -11.82
CA GLY A 42 -8.47 7.88 -11.78
C GLY A 42 -9.26 7.12 -10.72
N TRP A 43 -8.87 5.88 -10.48
CA TRP A 43 -9.58 5.07 -9.48
C TRP A 43 -9.34 5.62 -8.07
N THR A 44 -10.38 5.55 -7.25
CA THR A 44 -10.34 5.98 -5.84
C THR A 44 -10.55 4.82 -4.89
N HIS A 45 -11.26 3.79 -5.33
CA HIS A 45 -11.51 2.59 -4.53
C HIS A 45 -11.44 1.36 -5.43
N GLY A 46 -10.87 0.30 -4.91
CA GLY A 46 -10.82 -0.98 -5.59
C GLY A 46 -11.01 -2.14 -4.62
N GLU A 47 -11.44 -3.26 -5.17
CA GLU A 47 -11.54 -4.51 -4.44
C GLU A 47 -10.96 -5.63 -5.28
N PHE A 48 -10.23 -6.54 -4.62
CA PHE A 48 -9.86 -7.82 -5.21
C PHE A 48 -10.69 -8.92 -4.54
N ARG A 49 -11.48 -9.60 -5.33
CA ARG A 49 -12.26 -10.76 -4.89
C ARG A 49 -11.54 -12.04 -5.25
N LEU A 50 -11.68 -13.05 -4.42
CA LEU A 50 -11.05 -14.35 -4.59
C LEU A 50 -12.08 -15.43 -4.29
N PRO A 51 -11.98 -16.59 -4.96
CA PRO A 51 -12.83 -17.73 -4.61
C PRO A 51 -12.65 -18.11 -3.14
N GLY A 52 -13.75 -18.29 -2.43
CA GLY A 52 -13.73 -18.68 -1.01
C GLY A 52 -13.56 -17.57 -0.01
N LEU A 53 -13.35 -16.31 -0.45
CA LEU A 53 -13.33 -15.16 0.45
C LEU A 53 -14.70 -14.48 0.49
N ASN A 54 -15.22 -14.28 1.71
CA ASN A 54 -16.48 -13.55 1.92
C ASN A 54 -16.26 -12.04 1.87
N THR A 55 -15.08 -11.58 2.33
CA THR A 55 -14.72 -10.16 2.34
C THR A 55 -13.57 -9.93 1.38
N PRO A 56 -13.66 -8.96 0.45
CA PRO A 56 -12.57 -8.70 -0.49
C PRO A 56 -11.39 -7.99 0.16
N VAL A 57 -10.23 -8.05 -0.52
CA VAL A 57 -9.11 -7.13 -0.25
C VAL A 57 -9.54 -5.77 -0.78
N SER A 58 -9.48 -4.74 0.06
CA SER A 58 -9.84 -3.39 -0.36
C SER A 58 -8.61 -2.51 -0.58
N LEU A 59 -8.71 -1.62 -1.58
CA LEU A 59 -7.69 -0.62 -1.91
C LEU A 59 -8.37 0.75 -1.98
N ASP A 60 -7.79 1.73 -1.29
CA ASP A 60 -8.23 3.12 -1.36
C ASP A 60 -7.06 3.99 -1.78
N ARG A 61 -7.30 4.90 -2.72
CA ARG A 61 -6.28 5.78 -3.27
C ARG A 61 -6.63 7.23 -2.96
N TYR A 62 -5.66 7.93 -2.38
CA TYR A 62 -5.79 9.34 -1.99
C TYR A 62 -4.69 10.16 -2.65
N LEU A 63 -5.04 11.36 -3.12
CA LEU A 63 -4.09 12.32 -3.66
C LEU A 63 -3.94 13.48 -2.69
N ALA A 64 -2.71 13.86 -2.36
CA ALA A 64 -2.45 14.95 -1.42
C ALA A 64 -2.98 16.29 -1.93
N SER A 65 -3.07 16.47 -3.26
CA SER A 65 -3.59 17.71 -3.87
C SER A 65 -5.11 17.86 -3.79
N VAL A 66 -5.84 16.76 -3.54
CA VAL A 66 -7.33 16.75 -3.61
C VAL A 66 -7.92 16.29 -2.29
N ASP A 67 -7.32 15.32 -1.66
CA ASP A 67 -7.83 14.69 -0.44
C ASP A 67 -7.13 15.25 0.80
N ASP A 68 -7.84 15.34 1.91
CA ASP A 68 -7.30 15.85 3.17
C ASP A 68 -6.57 14.74 3.93
N ILE A 69 -5.34 14.46 3.52
CA ILE A 69 -4.50 13.41 4.13
C ILE A 69 -3.30 13.98 4.90
N ARG A 70 -3.18 15.31 5.02
CA ARG A 70 -1.99 15.91 5.66
C ARG A 70 -1.83 15.47 7.12
N ASP A 71 -2.91 15.40 7.87
CA ASP A 71 -2.86 14.96 9.27
C ASP A 71 -2.42 13.50 9.37
N ASP A 72 -2.89 12.63 8.47
CA ASP A 72 -2.48 11.24 8.42
C ASP A 72 -0.99 11.10 8.12
N LEU A 73 -0.50 11.86 7.13
CA LEU A 73 0.93 11.86 6.78
C LEU A 73 1.77 12.36 7.96
N ASN A 74 1.33 13.43 8.61
CA ASN A 74 2.03 13.99 9.77
C ASN A 74 2.07 12.99 10.94
N ALA A 75 1.00 12.24 11.15
CA ALA A 75 0.95 11.22 12.19
C ALA A 75 1.98 10.11 11.93
N HIS A 76 2.12 9.66 10.69
CA HIS A 76 3.13 8.65 10.33
C HIS A 76 4.55 9.22 10.49
N ALA A 77 4.79 10.45 10.08
CA ALA A 77 6.08 11.11 10.25
C ALA A 77 6.45 11.23 11.74
N ALA A 78 5.48 11.54 12.60
CA ALA A 78 5.69 11.65 14.05
C ALA A 78 6.10 10.30 14.65
N VAL A 79 5.49 9.20 14.22
CA VAL A 79 5.90 7.86 14.66
C VAL A 79 7.32 7.55 14.19
N LEU A 80 7.66 7.86 12.93
CA LEU A 80 9.00 7.66 12.40
C LEU A 80 10.05 8.46 13.17
N GLU A 81 9.72 9.66 13.65
CA GLU A 81 10.64 10.47 14.46
C GLU A 81 11.07 9.72 15.73
N THR A 82 10.23 8.90 16.29
CA THR A 82 10.54 8.10 17.48
C THR A 82 11.41 6.87 17.18
N CYS A 83 11.57 6.53 15.91
CA CYS A 83 12.29 5.32 15.46
C CYS A 83 13.79 5.60 15.24
N ASP A 84 14.41 6.32 16.14
CA ASP A 84 15.83 6.74 16.04
C ASP A 84 16.83 5.57 16.11
N TYR A 85 16.35 4.38 16.44
CA TYR A 85 17.15 3.15 16.39
C TYR A 85 17.50 2.73 14.95
N SER A 86 16.84 3.28 13.94
CA SER A 86 17.10 2.95 12.54
C SER A 86 17.83 4.08 11.83
N PRO A 87 18.87 3.77 11.01
CA PRO A 87 19.55 4.80 10.23
C PRO A 87 18.67 5.39 9.12
N ASN A 88 17.54 4.76 8.81
CA ASN A 88 16.64 5.16 7.73
C ASN A 88 15.47 6.05 8.19
N HIS A 89 15.32 6.29 9.50
CA HIS A 89 14.13 7.01 9.98
C HIS A 89 14.03 8.44 9.42
N GLY A 90 15.14 9.14 9.31
CA GLY A 90 15.16 10.50 8.77
C GLY A 90 14.78 10.55 7.29
N SER A 91 15.30 9.64 6.47
CA SER A 91 14.95 9.58 5.05
C SER A 91 13.49 9.15 4.83
N LEU A 92 12.98 8.29 5.68
CA LEU A 92 11.55 7.90 5.63
C LEU A 92 10.63 9.05 6.04
N MET A 93 11.00 9.83 7.06
CA MET A 93 10.26 11.04 7.43
C MET A 93 10.19 12.03 6.27
N ALA A 94 11.32 12.26 5.60
CA ALA A 94 11.38 13.14 4.43
C ALA A 94 10.50 12.60 3.28
N HIS A 95 10.52 11.29 3.06
CA HIS A 95 9.70 10.64 2.05
C HIS A 95 8.21 10.84 2.34
N VAL A 96 7.78 10.61 3.59
CA VAL A 96 6.38 10.81 3.99
C VAL A 96 5.96 12.26 3.81
N ALA A 97 6.81 13.21 4.16
CA ALA A 97 6.53 14.64 3.99
C ALA A 97 6.34 15.04 2.52
N LEU A 98 6.98 14.33 1.59
CA LEU A 98 6.89 14.58 0.15
C LEU A 98 5.85 13.69 -0.56
N THR A 99 5.08 12.92 0.18
CA THR A 99 4.07 12.04 -0.39
C THR A 99 2.99 12.82 -1.12
N GLN A 100 2.73 12.44 -2.38
CA GLN A 100 1.70 13.01 -3.23
C GLN A 100 0.52 12.06 -3.41
N GLN A 101 0.73 10.78 -3.21
CA GLN A 101 -0.27 9.75 -3.38
C GLN A 101 -0.13 8.70 -2.29
N LEU A 102 -1.24 8.40 -1.61
CA LEU A 102 -1.29 7.37 -0.57
C LEU A 102 -2.27 6.30 -1.02
N VAL A 103 -1.82 5.06 -1.05
CA VAL A 103 -2.68 3.90 -1.32
C VAL A 103 -2.73 3.04 -0.07
N VAL A 104 -3.93 2.75 0.38
CA VAL A 104 -4.17 1.95 1.60
C VAL A 104 -4.84 0.64 1.20
N LEU A 105 -4.22 -0.47 1.57
CA LEU A 105 -4.79 -1.80 1.38
C LEU A 105 -5.22 -2.36 2.72
N ARG A 106 -6.34 -3.06 2.73
CA ARG A 106 -6.82 -3.73 3.92
C ARG A 106 -6.98 -5.21 3.68
N LYS A 107 -6.34 -6.01 4.54
CA LYS A 107 -6.45 -7.46 4.54
C LYS A 107 -7.75 -7.87 5.26
N PRO A 108 -8.60 -8.72 4.66
CA PRO A 108 -9.78 -9.22 5.37
C PRO A 108 -9.38 -10.13 6.53
N VAL A 109 -10.12 -10.03 7.64
CA VAL A 109 -9.83 -10.80 8.87
C VAL A 109 -10.34 -12.23 8.82
N ASP A 110 -11.26 -12.53 7.92
CA ASP A 110 -11.93 -13.82 7.78
C ASP A 110 -11.30 -14.71 6.70
N ALA A 111 -10.08 -14.40 6.27
CA ALA A 111 -9.40 -15.13 5.21
C ALA A 111 -9.04 -16.55 5.62
N SER A 112 -9.39 -17.52 4.76
CA SER A 112 -9.05 -18.93 4.97
C SER A 112 -7.69 -19.33 4.38
N ASP A 113 -7.20 -18.58 3.38
CA ASP A 113 -5.90 -18.81 2.73
C ASP A 113 -5.01 -17.58 2.89
N GLU A 114 -4.28 -17.53 4.01
CA GLU A 114 -3.41 -16.41 4.32
C GLU A 114 -2.19 -16.35 3.41
N ILE A 115 -1.68 -17.48 2.92
CA ILE A 115 -0.48 -17.51 2.07
C ILE A 115 -0.74 -16.82 0.74
N VAL A 116 -1.83 -17.16 0.06
CA VAL A 116 -2.21 -16.53 -1.21
C VAL A 116 -2.55 -15.07 -0.98
N LEU A 117 -3.28 -14.78 0.08
CA LEU A 117 -3.69 -13.43 0.42
C LEU A 117 -2.49 -12.53 0.71
N ASP A 118 -1.53 -12.99 1.50
CA ASP A 118 -0.31 -12.24 1.79
C ASP A 118 0.48 -11.97 0.52
N ARG A 119 0.56 -12.94 -0.39
CA ARG A 119 1.21 -12.74 -1.70
C ARG A 119 0.53 -11.66 -2.52
N ILE A 120 -0.80 -11.64 -2.57
CA ILE A 120 -1.54 -10.60 -3.28
C ILE A 120 -1.24 -9.22 -2.71
N LEU A 121 -1.27 -9.08 -1.39
CA LEU A 121 -1.01 -7.81 -0.71
C LEU A 121 0.42 -7.34 -0.94
N ILE A 122 1.40 -8.20 -0.78
CA ILE A 122 2.82 -7.87 -0.97
C ILE A 122 3.12 -7.55 -2.43
N GLU A 123 2.64 -8.34 -3.39
CA GLU A 123 2.86 -8.08 -4.82
C GLU A 123 2.21 -6.77 -5.24
N THR A 124 1.01 -6.46 -4.74
CA THR A 124 0.35 -5.19 -5.00
C THR A 124 1.17 -4.02 -4.45
N CYS A 125 1.64 -4.13 -3.21
CA CYS A 125 2.49 -3.12 -2.60
C CYS A 125 3.76 -2.89 -3.40
N ARG A 126 4.47 -3.94 -3.77
CA ARG A 126 5.73 -3.84 -4.51
C ARG A 126 5.52 -3.23 -5.88
N TYR A 127 4.49 -3.68 -6.59
CA TYR A 127 4.20 -3.16 -7.94
C TYR A 127 3.87 -1.67 -7.91
N LEU A 128 2.94 -1.26 -7.05
CA LEU A 128 2.56 0.15 -6.94
C LEU A 128 3.71 1.01 -6.43
N THR A 129 4.44 0.54 -5.42
CA THR A 129 5.59 1.26 -4.87
C THR A 129 6.63 1.58 -5.94
N ALA A 130 6.93 0.62 -6.84
CA ALA A 130 7.86 0.85 -7.93
C ALA A 130 7.34 1.87 -8.96
N ARG A 131 6.03 1.96 -9.13
CA ARG A 131 5.41 2.79 -10.17
C ARG A 131 5.15 4.23 -9.71
N ILE A 132 5.04 4.50 -8.42
CA ILE A 132 4.69 5.81 -7.90
C ILE A 132 5.80 6.45 -7.05
N ASP A 133 7.03 5.99 -7.22
CA ASP A 133 8.19 6.49 -6.47
C ASP A 133 7.95 6.41 -4.97
N GLY A 134 7.73 5.20 -4.49
CA GLY A 134 7.20 4.98 -3.15
C GLY A 134 8.07 4.16 -2.20
N VAL A 135 7.55 4.06 -1.01
CA VAL A 135 7.88 3.05 0.00
C VAL A 135 6.57 2.50 0.52
N TYR A 136 6.57 1.28 1.04
CA TYR A 136 5.36 0.75 1.66
C TYR A 136 5.57 0.35 3.10
N GLN A 137 4.51 0.39 3.87
CA GLN A 137 4.51 0.14 5.31
C GLN A 137 3.45 -0.91 5.63
N ILE A 138 3.81 -1.88 6.46
CA ILE A 138 2.91 -2.92 6.96
C ILE A 138 2.85 -2.77 8.48
N ASP A 139 1.65 -2.54 9.00
CA ASP A 139 1.46 -2.35 10.43
C ASP A 139 2.03 -3.52 11.23
N GLY A 140 2.86 -3.21 12.23
CA GLY A 140 3.50 -4.19 13.09
C GLY A 140 4.71 -4.89 12.48
N GLU A 141 5.04 -4.64 11.23
CA GLU A 141 6.21 -5.23 10.57
C GLU A 141 7.28 -4.18 10.26
N GLY A 142 6.92 -3.13 9.52
CA GLY A 142 7.87 -2.08 9.21
C GLY A 142 7.64 -1.38 7.88
N TRP A 143 8.73 -0.77 7.40
CA TRP A 143 8.79 0.00 6.16
C TRP A 143 9.71 -0.68 5.17
N PHE A 144 9.31 -0.73 3.90
CA PHE A 144 9.96 -1.52 2.87
C PHE A 144 10.17 -0.71 1.59
N ALA A 145 11.26 -1.02 0.89
CA ALA A 145 11.50 -0.55 -0.47
C ALA A 145 10.69 -1.36 -1.49
N ALA A 146 10.64 -0.88 -2.73
CA ALA A 146 9.88 -1.53 -3.81
C ALA A 146 10.32 -2.98 -4.09
N ASP A 147 11.59 -3.30 -3.84
CA ASP A 147 12.13 -4.66 -4.00
C ASP A 147 11.85 -5.57 -2.81
N GLY A 148 11.17 -5.07 -1.78
CA GLY A 148 10.86 -5.80 -0.57
C GLY A 148 11.93 -5.70 0.53
N MET A 149 13.00 -4.91 0.31
CA MET A 149 14.04 -4.74 1.32
C MET A 149 13.49 -3.98 2.53
N LEU A 150 13.69 -4.53 3.73
CA LEU A 150 13.30 -3.90 4.97
C LEU A 150 14.16 -2.65 5.22
N LEU A 151 13.52 -1.50 5.35
CA LEU A 151 14.20 -0.21 5.63
C LEU A 151 14.15 0.14 7.11
N LEU A 152 13.07 -0.20 7.78
CA LEU A 152 12.89 0.09 9.20
C LEU A 152 11.90 -0.92 9.78
N GLN A 153 12.30 -1.59 10.87
CA GLN A 153 11.44 -2.56 11.55
C GLN A 153 10.60 -1.85 12.61
N GLU A 154 9.30 -2.15 12.67
CA GLU A 154 8.41 -1.71 13.73
C GLU A 154 8.41 -2.72 14.87
N TYR A 155 8.34 -2.20 16.10
CA TYR A 155 8.29 -3.03 17.31
C TYR A 155 7.00 -2.82 18.11
#